data_c00579f9e0d189a33dc053da4ff386a1
#
_entry.id   c00579f9e0d189a33dc053da4ff386a1
#
_cell.length_a   1.000
_cell.length_b   1.000
_cell.length_c   1.000
_cell.angle_alpha   90.00
_cell.angle_beta   90.00
_cell.angle_gamma   90.00
#
_symmetry.space_group_name_H-M   'P 1'
#
loop_
_entity.id
_entity.type
_entity.pdbx_description
1 polymer ?
#
loop_
_entity_poly.entity_id
_entity_poly.type
_entity_poly.pdbx_seq_one_letter_code
_entity_poly.pdbx_strand_id
1 'polypeptide(L)'
;MIPSMNVVRQYESIREELDQAALEVLHSGSYILGESVERFQTEFADYCGTKYAIGVGNGTDALVIALRACGVKAGDEVITTAMSFFSTAESIAAVGAIPVFVDCTSDTYLMDTAQIEEKITEKTKAIIPVHLYGQCADMDVICSIAQKYKLKVIEDAAQAAGADYKGKKAGSMGDAGCIS
;
A
#
# COMPACT_ATOMS: atom_id res chain seq x y z
N MET A 1 0.70 -32.86 6.82
CA MET A 1 1.33 -31.56 7.14
C MET A 1 0.39 -30.45 6.69
N ILE A 2 0.10 -29.47 7.53
CA ILE A 2 -0.74 -28.32 7.14
C ILE A 2 0.21 -27.29 6.55
N PRO A 3 0.07 -26.90 5.25
CA PRO A 3 0.90 -25.87 4.65
C PRO A 3 0.56 -24.50 5.24
N SER A 4 1.55 -23.62 5.36
CA SER A 4 1.37 -22.25 5.82
C SER A 4 0.56 -21.39 4.83
N MET A 5 0.57 -21.77 3.54
CA MET A 5 -0.20 -21.16 2.47
C MET A 5 -0.70 -22.24 1.52
N ASN A 6 -1.93 -22.13 1.06
CA ASN A 6 -2.52 -23.04 0.09
C ASN A 6 -3.42 -22.29 -0.91
N VAL A 7 -2.78 -21.64 -1.88
CA VAL A 7 -3.46 -20.90 -2.95
C VAL A 7 -4.28 -21.80 -3.89
N VAL A 8 -3.91 -23.10 -4.01
CA VAL A 8 -4.64 -24.06 -4.82
C VAL A 8 -6.04 -24.29 -4.25
N ARG A 9 -6.16 -24.39 -2.91
CA ARG A 9 -7.48 -24.54 -2.26
C ARG A 9 -8.38 -23.32 -2.50
N GLN A 10 -7.82 -22.13 -2.49
CA GLN A 10 -8.56 -20.92 -2.83
C GLN A 10 -9.01 -20.94 -4.29
N TYR A 11 -8.11 -21.25 -5.21
CA TYR A 11 -8.42 -21.37 -6.63
C TYR A 11 -9.56 -22.37 -6.87
N GLU A 12 -9.49 -23.57 -6.28
CA GLU A 12 -10.53 -24.59 -6.45
C GLU A 12 -11.92 -24.14 -5.98
N SER A 13 -12.00 -23.24 -4.99
CA SER A 13 -13.28 -22.73 -4.49
C SER A 13 -13.98 -21.74 -5.42
N ILE A 14 -13.25 -21.10 -6.34
CA ILE A 14 -13.74 -20.10 -7.30
C ILE A 14 -13.26 -20.40 -8.73
N ARG A 15 -12.92 -21.65 -8.99
CA ARG A 15 -12.26 -22.09 -10.23
C ARG A 15 -13.02 -21.71 -11.50
N GLU A 16 -14.32 -21.99 -11.54
CA GLU A 16 -15.12 -21.76 -12.74
C GLU A 16 -15.14 -20.28 -13.12
N GLU A 17 -15.28 -19.38 -12.13
CA GLU A 17 -15.27 -17.94 -12.33
C GLU A 17 -13.90 -17.44 -12.79
N LEU A 18 -12.81 -17.92 -12.17
CA LEU A 18 -11.45 -17.54 -12.54
C LEU A 18 -11.06 -18.02 -13.94
N ASP A 19 -11.33 -19.30 -14.25
CA ASP A 19 -11.01 -19.86 -15.55
C ASP A 19 -11.78 -19.14 -16.67
N GLN A 20 -13.06 -18.86 -16.46
CA GLN A 20 -13.88 -18.12 -17.42
C GLN A 20 -13.33 -16.70 -17.63
N ALA A 21 -13.07 -15.94 -16.58
CA ALA A 21 -12.54 -14.58 -16.68
C ALA A 21 -11.19 -14.54 -17.41
N ALA A 22 -10.30 -15.50 -17.11
CA ALA A 22 -9.01 -15.60 -17.80
C ALA A 22 -9.17 -15.90 -19.30
N LEU A 23 -10.05 -16.84 -19.67
CA LEU A 23 -10.32 -17.20 -21.05
C LEU A 23 -10.98 -16.06 -21.82
N GLU A 24 -11.87 -15.29 -21.22
CA GLU A 24 -12.49 -14.12 -21.84
C GLU A 24 -11.44 -13.09 -22.23
N VAL A 25 -10.48 -12.77 -21.34
CA VAL A 25 -9.37 -11.86 -21.67
C VAL A 25 -8.50 -12.43 -22.77
N LEU A 26 -8.14 -13.73 -22.72
CA LEU A 26 -7.35 -14.36 -23.78
C LEU A 26 -8.04 -14.31 -25.13
N HIS A 27 -9.34 -14.59 -25.20
CA HIS A 27 -10.11 -14.54 -26.44
C HIS A 27 -10.30 -13.12 -26.97
N SER A 28 -10.37 -12.11 -26.09
CA SER A 28 -10.52 -10.71 -26.50
C SER A 28 -9.30 -10.16 -27.24
N GLY A 29 -8.10 -10.71 -26.97
CA GLY A 29 -6.84 -10.18 -27.48
C GLY A 29 -6.45 -8.82 -26.86
N SER A 30 -7.24 -8.28 -25.92
CA SER A 30 -7.01 -6.99 -25.27
C SER A 30 -6.27 -7.16 -23.95
N TYR A 31 -4.97 -7.32 -24.02
CA TYR A 31 -4.13 -7.68 -22.87
C TYR A 31 -3.56 -6.48 -22.10
N ILE A 32 -3.60 -5.29 -22.68
CA ILE A 32 -3.00 -4.09 -22.09
C ILE A 32 -4.07 -2.99 -22.01
N LEU A 33 -4.30 -2.48 -20.81
CA LEU A 33 -5.24 -1.38 -20.53
C LEU A 33 -6.64 -1.59 -21.17
N GLY A 34 -7.14 -2.83 -21.16
CA GLY A 34 -8.45 -3.17 -21.70
C GLY A 34 -9.59 -2.92 -20.70
N GLU A 35 -10.81 -3.20 -21.15
CA GLU A 35 -12.06 -3.03 -20.40
C GLU A 35 -12.02 -3.73 -19.01
N SER A 36 -11.37 -4.89 -18.93
CA SER A 36 -11.22 -5.62 -17.66
C SER A 36 -10.41 -4.81 -16.63
N VAL A 37 -9.40 -4.06 -17.06
CA VAL A 37 -8.61 -3.18 -16.17
C VAL A 37 -9.44 -1.99 -15.74
N GLU A 38 -10.17 -1.35 -16.63
CA GLU A 38 -11.04 -0.20 -16.31
C GLU A 38 -12.14 -0.59 -15.33
N ARG A 39 -12.77 -1.75 -15.56
CA ARG A 39 -13.78 -2.29 -14.66
C ARG A 39 -13.19 -2.60 -13.28
N PHE A 40 -12.03 -3.28 -13.22
CA PHE A 40 -11.34 -3.56 -11.97
C PHE A 40 -11.01 -2.27 -11.20
N GLN A 41 -10.47 -1.27 -11.87
CA GLN A 41 -10.15 0.01 -11.23
C GLN A 41 -11.39 0.67 -10.62
N THR A 42 -12.52 0.64 -11.33
CA THR A 42 -13.78 1.20 -10.85
C THR A 42 -14.30 0.43 -9.63
N GLU A 43 -14.43 -0.89 -9.77
CA GLU A 43 -14.94 -1.76 -8.70
C GLU A 43 -14.04 -1.73 -7.46
N PHE A 44 -12.72 -1.66 -7.66
CA PHE A 44 -11.77 -1.62 -6.56
C PHE A 44 -11.75 -0.26 -5.84
N ALA A 45 -11.93 0.84 -6.58
CA ALA A 45 -12.11 2.16 -5.98
C ALA A 45 -13.36 2.20 -5.10
N ASP A 46 -14.48 1.67 -5.59
CA ASP A 46 -15.74 1.57 -4.84
C ASP A 46 -15.57 0.69 -3.59
N TYR A 47 -14.90 -0.47 -3.74
CA TYR A 47 -14.62 -1.37 -2.63
C TYR A 47 -13.79 -0.72 -1.52
N CYS A 48 -12.78 0.04 -1.88
CA CYS A 48 -11.93 0.77 -0.93
C CYS A 48 -12.57 2.05 -0.40
N GLY A 49 -13.65 2.54 -1.03
CA GLY A 49 -14.27 3.83 -0.70
C GLY A 49 -13.40 5.02 -1.12
N THR A 50 -12.60 4.86 -2.19
CA THR A 50 -11.75 5.91 -2.76
C THR A 50 -12.34 6.45 -4.06
N LYS A 51 -11.89 7.64 -4.46
CA LYS A 51 -12.36 8.23 -5.71
C LYS A 51 -11.80 7.52 -6.94
N TYR A 52 -10.59 7.00 -6.85
CA TYR A 52 -9.89 6.36 -7.95
C TYR A 52 -9.08 5.17 -7.44
N ALA A 53 -8.96 4.14 -8.29
CA ALA A 53 -7.91 3.14 -8.22
C ALA A 53 -7.20 3.10 -9.57
N ILE A 54 -5.90 2.86 -9.56
CA ILE A 54 -5.05 2.86 -10.75
C ILE A 54 -4.27 1.55 -10.78
N GLY A 55 -4.47 0.76 -11.82
CA GLY A 55 -3.74 -0.48 -12.04
C GLY A 55 -2.28 -0.20 -12.41
N VAL A 56 -1.35 -0.87 -11.75
CA VAL A 56 0.10 -0.78 -11.97
C VAL A 56 0.70 -2.17 -12.06
N GLY A 57 1.99 -2.28 -12.32
CA GLY A 57 2.66 -3.57 -12.54
C GLY A 57 2.70 -4.47 -11.30
N ASN A 58 2.93 -3.89 -10.14
CA ASN A 58 3.05 -4.58 -8.84
C ASN A 58 3.03 -3.57 -7.69
N GLY A 59 3.08 -4.06 -6.42
CA GLY A 59 3.07 -3.18 -5.24
C GLY A 59 4.30 -2.28 -5.10
N THR A 60 5.48 -2.71 -5.55
CA THR A 60 6.69 -1.87 -5.56
C THR A 60 6.52 -0.69 -6.51
N ASP A 61 6.00 -0.93 -7.71
CA ASP A 61 5.68 0.13 -8.68
C ASP A 61 4.62 1.08 -8.12
N ALA A 62 3.62 0.55 -7.41
CA ALA A 62 2.61 1.37 -6.75
C ALA A 62 3.25 2.37 -5.78
N LEU A 63 4.14 1.90 -4.90
CA LEU A 63 4.85 2.75 -3.94
C LEU A 63 5.74 3.79 -4.63
N VAL A 64 6.50 3.41 -5.66
CA VAL A 64 7.35 4.34 -6.45
C VAL A 64 6.50 5.42 -7.12
N ILE A 65 5.38 5.04 -7.72
CA ILE A 65 4.48 5.97 -8.40
C ILE A 65 3.81 6.90 -7.39
N ALA A 66 3.33 6.37 -6.27
CA ALA A 66 2.71 7.15 -5.20
C ALA A 66 3.68 8.18 -4.59
N LEU A 67 4.93 7.78 -4.30
CA LEU A 67 5.98 8.69 -3.84
C LEU A 67 6.19 9.86 -4.81
N ARG A 68 6.32 9.57 -6.10
CA ARG A 68 6.48 10.60 -7.14
C ARG A 68 5.24 11.48 -7.26
N ALA A 69 4.05 10.91 -7.23
CA ALA A 69 2.78 11.64 -7.30
C ALA A 69 2.58 12.56 -6.09
N CYS A 70 3.05 12.14 -4.90
CA CYS A 70 3.07 12.95 -3.70
C CYS A 70 4.19 14.01 -3.68
N GLY A 71 5.00 14.08 -4.72
CA GLY A 71 6.03 15.11 -4.90
C GLY A 71 7.35 14.83 -4.19
N VAL A 72 7.59 13.61 -3.72
CA VAL A 72 8.87 13.18 -3.13
C VAL A 72 9.96 13.17 -4.20
N LYS A 73 11.12 13.75 -3.88
CA LYS A 73 12.25 13.95 -4.79
C LYS A 73 13.54 13.39 -4.20
N ALA A 74 14.57 13.32 -5.03
CA ALA A 74 15.91 12.94 -4.59
C ALA A 74 16.41 13.86 -3.47
N GLY A 75 16.91 13.24 -2.40
CA GLY A 75 17.40 13.91 -1.20
C GLY A 75 16.33 14.25 -0.14
N ASP A 76 15.05 14.07 -0.45
CA ASP A 76 13.97 14.13 0.55
C ASP A 76 14.05 12.91 1.49
N GLU A 77 13.52 13.05 2.69
CA GLU A 77 13.43 11.97 3.67
C GLU A 77 12.00 11.46 3.75
N VAL A 78 11.86 10.13 3.84
CA VAL A 78 10.58 9.45 4.01
C VAL A 78 10.65 8.52 5.22
N ILE A 79 9.80 8.77 6.21
CA ILE A 79 9.74 7.96 7.43
C ILE A 79 8.95 6.69 7.15
N THR A 80 9.51 5.55 7.53
CA THR A 80 8.82 4.25 7.44
C THR A 80 9.23 3.32 8.59
N THR A 81 8.59 2.16 8.70
CA THR A 81 8.93 1.17 9.73
C THR A 81 10.11 0.30 9.30
N ALA A 82 10.92 -0.12 10.28
CA ALA A 82 12.01 -1.08 10.06
C ALA A 82 11.48 -2.50 9.79
N MET A 83 10.29 -2.83 10.28
CA MET A 83 9.65 -4.13 10.08
C MET A 83 8.69 -4.08 8.90
N SER A 84 9.14 -4.51 7.72
CA SER A 84 8.34 -4.56 6.51
C SER A 84 9.00 -5.48 5.47
N PHE A 85 8.31 -5.67 4.34
CA PHE A 85 8.93 -6.21 3.14
C PHE A 85 9.91 -5.17 2.55
N PHE A 86 10.98 -5.66 1.93
CA PHE A 86 12.06 -4.81 1.42
C PHE A 86 11.60 -3.68 0.49
N SER A 87 10.55 -3.93 -0.30
CA SER A 87 10.03 -2.96 -1.28
C SER A 87 9.60 -1.61 -0.68
N THR A 88 9.21 -1.56 0.59
CA THR A 88 8.87 -0.28 1.23
C THR A 88 10.07 0.67 1.25
N ALA A 89 11.25 0.18 1.66
CA ALA A 89 12.48 0.97 1.67
C ALA A 89 13.09 1.12 0.27
N GLU A 90 13.02 0.05 -0.54
CA GLU A 90 13.50 0.05 -1.94
C GLU A 90 12.81 1.12 -2.78
N SER A 91 11.48 1.26 -2.66
CA SER A 91 10.71 2.26 -3.41
C SER A 91 11.13 3.70 -3.06
N ILE A 92 11.45 3.97 -1.79
CA ILE A 92 11.99 5.26 -1.35
C ILE A 92 13.35 5.52 -1.99
N ALA A 93 14.24 4.53 -1.97
CA ALA A 93 15.56 4.65 -2.59
C ALA A 93 15.46 4.79 -4.12
N ALA A 94 14.50 4.11 -4.77
CA ALA A 94 14.29 4.16 -6.21
C ALA A 94 13.87 5.55 -6.73
N VAL A 95 13.25 6.38 -5.89
CA VAL A 95 12.97 7.79 -6.23
C VAL A 95 14.12 8.74 -5.84
N GLY A 96 15.22 8.20 -5.30
CA GLY A 96 16.39 8.96 -4.84
C GLY A 96 16.19 9.58 -3.45
N ALA A 97 15.13 9.27 -2.74
CA ALA A 97 14.86 9.71 -1.39
C ALA A 97 15.58 8.83 -0.36
N ILE A 98 15.62 9.27 0.88
CA ILE A 98 16.30 8.62 1.98
C ILE A 98 15.27 7.99 2.91
N PRO A 99 15.25 6.65 3.09
CA PRO A 99 14.40 6.02 4.07
C PRO A 99 14.89 6.32 5.48
N VAL A 100 14.00 6.84 6.32
CA VAL A 100 14.24 7.09 7.74
C VAL A 100 13.41 6.10 8.54
N PHE A 101 14.07 5.24 9.30
CA PHE A 101 13.38 4.16 9.98
C PHE A 101 12.97 4.54 11.41
N VAL A 102 11.75 4.16 11.76
CA VAL A 102 11.28 3.99 13.13
C VAL A 102 11.11 2.51 13.42
N ASP A 103 11.20 2.13 14.68
CA ASP A 103 11.00 0.73 15.07
C ASP A 103 9.52 0.35 15.03
N CYS A 104 9.23 -0.92 15.23
CA CYS A 104 7.88 -1.42 15.43
C CYS A 104 7.63 -1.68 16.92
N THR A 105 6.36 -1.65 17.32
CA THR A 105 5.96 -2.06 18.66
C THR A 105 6.09 -3.57 18.82
N SER A 106 6.45 -4.02 20.02
CA SER A 106 6.71 -5.45 20.29
C SER A 106 5.45 -6.32 20.32
N ASP A 107 4.28 -5.72 20.47
CA ASP A 107 2.98 -6.40 20.58
C ASP A 107 2.24 -6.51 19.26
N THR A 108 2.32 -5.49 18.40
CA THR A 108 1.59 -5.45 17.13
C THR A 108 2.48 -5.59 15.90
N TYR A 109 3.78 -5.38 16.04
CA TYR A 109 4.75 -5.28 14.94
C TYR A 109 4.47 -4.16 13.95
N LEU A 110 3.56 -3.25 14.30
CA LEU A 110 3.27 -2.05 13.50
C LEU A 110 4.22 -0.91 13.87
N MET A 111 4.28 0.10 13.00
CA MET A 111 5.07 1.30 13.19
C MET A 111 4.86 1.90 14.60
N ASP A 112 5.93 2.09 15.36
CA ASP A 112 5.88 2.79 16.63
C ASP A 112 5.70 4.30 16.40
N THR A 113 4.47 4.76 16.53
CA THR A 113 4.11 6.16 16.26
C THR A 113 4.76 7.15 17.22
N ALA A 114 5.18 6.70 18.42
CA ALA A 114 5.86 7.56 19.38
C ALA A 114 7.23 8.03 18.90
N GLN A 115 7.86 7.30 17.98
CA GLN A 115 9.18 7.64 17.44
C GLN A 115 9.11 8.57 16.21
N ILE A 116 7.92 8.80 15.63
CA ILE A 116 7.81 9.52 14.34
C ILE A 116 8.29 10.96 14.49
N GLU A 117 7.78 11.69 15.48
CA GLU A 117 8.05 13.14 15.60
C GLU A 117 9.55 13.45 15.81
N GLU A 118 10.28 12.61 16.53
CA GLU A 118 11.72 12.79 16.75
C GLU A 118 12.59 12.58 15.49
N LYS A 119 12.03 11.89 14.48
CA LYS A 119 12.70 11.63 13.19
C LYS A 119 12.38 12.68 12.13
N ILE A 120 11.46 13.60 12.40
CA ILE A 120 11.07 14.63 11.43
C ILE A 120 12.16 15.70 11.34
N THR A 121 12.59 15.99 10.11
CA THR A 121 13.51 17.06 9.76
C THR A 121 12.88 17.99 8.71
N GLU A 122 13.57 19.04 8.33
CA GLU A 122 13.14 19.93 7.21
C GLU A 122 13.10 19.20 5.85
N LYS A 123 13.81 18.08 5.73
CA LYS A 123 13.83 17.23 4.52
C LYS A 123 12.71 16.21 4.48
N THR A 124 12.04 15.95 5.61
CA THR A 124 10.96 14.96 5.66
C THR A 124 9.78 15.42 4.81
N LYS A 125 9.30 14.56 3.89
CA LYS A 125 8.18 14.85 2.97
C LYS A 125 7.02 13.91 3.12
N ALA A 126 7.26 12.66 3.53
CA ALA A 126 6.21 11.67 3.64
C ALA A 126 6.45 10.70 4.80
N ILE A 127 5.37 10.03 5.19
CA ILE A 127 5.37 8.87 6.08
C ILE A 127 4.76 7.71 5.30
N ILE A 128 5.41 6.55 5.33
CA ILE A 128 4.85 5.31 4.78
C ILE A 128 4.56 4.35 5.95
N PRO A 129 3.34 4.35 6.50
CA PRO A 129 2.91 3.28 7.38
C PRO A 129 2.72 1.98 6.59
N VAL A 130 3.04 0.85 7.21
CA VAL A 130 2.84 -0.48 6.64
C VAL A 130 1.75 -1.20 7.43
N HIS A 131 0.73 -1.69 6.73
CA HIS A 131 -0.36 -2.47 7.31
C HIS A 131 0.02 -3.95 7.31
N LEU A 132 0.98 -4.30 8.18
CA LEU A 132 1.63 -5.60 8.18
C LEU A 132 0.64 -6.71 8.52
N TYR A 133 0.68 -7.79 7.76
CA TYR A 133 -0.15 -8.99 7.94
C TYR A 133 -1.67 -8.75 7.98
N GLY A 134 -2.13 -7.66 7.35
CA GLY A 134 -3.56 -7.31 7.32
C GLY A 134 -4.04 -6.52 8.54
N GLN A 135 -3.14 -6.06 9.40
CA GLN A 135 -3.45 -5.19 10.52
C GLN A 135 -3.09 -3.73 10.18
N CYS A 136 -4.06 -2.83 10.28
CA CYS A 136 -3.81 -1.41 10.02
C CYS A 136 -2.93 -0.78 11.10
N ALA A 137 -1.97 0.05 10.69
CA ALA A 137 -1.23 0.93 11.59
C ALA A 137 -2.17 1.94 12.27
N ASP A 138 -1.71 2.60 13.34
CA ASP A 138 -2.50 3.64 14.03
C ASP A 138 -2.61 4.90 13.15
N MET A 139 -3.55 4.84 12.21
CA MET A 139 -3.73 5.89 11.20
C MET A 139 -4.20 7.22 11.78
N ASP A 140 -4.92 7.22 12.92
CA ASP A 140 -5.35 8.45 13.56
C ASP A 140 -4.14 9.26 14.05
N VAL A 141 -3.18 8.61 14.68
CA VAL A 141 -1.95 9.25 15.17
C VAL A 141 -1.08 9.66 13.99
N ILE A 142 -0.86 8.77 13.02
CA ILE A 142 -0.02 9.03 11.86
C ILE A 142 -0.57 10.21 11.04
N CYS A 143 -1.86 10.23 10.73
CA CYS A 143 -2.48 11.33 9.99
C CYS A 143 -2.45 12.64 10.77
N SER A 144 -2.60 12.60 12.09
CA SER A 144 -2.48 13.79 12.95
C SER A 144 -1.07 14.38 12.90
N ILE A 145 -0.04 13.54 13.01
CA ILE A 145 1.36 13.96 12.89
C ILE A 145 1.61 14.53 11.48
N ALA A 146 1.18 13.82 10.44
CA ALA A 146 1.36 14.26 9.07
C ALA A 146 0.69 15.63 8.81
N GLN A 147 -0.50 15.85 9.31
CA GLN A 147 -1.19 17.14 9.21
C GLN A 147 -0.42 18.25 9.94
N LYS A 148 0.05 18.00 11.16
CA LYS A 148 0.83 18.96 11.96
C LYS A 148 2.09 19.43 11.24
N TYR A 149 2.80 18.50 10.59
CA TYR A 149 4.07 18.76 9.91
C TYR A 149 3.93 18.93 8.39
N LYS A 150 2.71 18.92 7.85
CA LYS A 150 2.41 19.03 6.41
C LYS A 150 3.11 17.97 5.56
N LEU A 151 3.17 16.76 6.08
CA LEU A 151 3.74 15.59 5.41
C LEU A 151 2.65 14.84 4.62
N LYS A 152 3.08 14.09 3.61
CA LYS A 152 2.23 13.16 2.89
C LYS A 152 2.15 11.80 3.60
N VAL A 153 1.02 11.13 3.51
CA VAL A 153 0.83 9.77 4.02
C VAL A 153 0.57 8.85 2.85
N ILE A 154 1.44 7.86 2.66
CA ILE A 154 1.32 6.83 1.61
C ILE A 154 1.20 5.50 2.33
N GLU A 155 0.04 4.86 2.26
CA GLU A 155 -0.20 3.59 2.93
C GLU A 155 0.42 2.44 2.12
N ASP A 156 1.33 1.68 2.72
CA ASP A 156 1.74 0.37 2.20
C ASP A 156 0.76 -0.69 2.74
N ALA A 157 -0.26 -0.95 1.95
CA ALA A 157 -1.33 -1.90 2.23
C ALA A 157 -1.20 -3.19 1.40
N ALA A 158 0.03 -3.52 0.95
CA ALA A 158 0.29 -4.69 0.11
C ALA A 158 -0.18 -6.01 0.72
N GLN A 159 -0.26 -6.10 2.05
CA GLN A 159 -0.73 -7.28 2.78
C GLN A 159 -2.10 -7.07 3.43
N ALA A 160 -2.81 -5.98 3.11
CA ALA A 160 -3.97 -5.56 3.88
C ALA A 160 -5.21 -5.24 3.03
N ALA A 161 -5.31 -5.83 1.84
CA ALA A 161 -6.51 -5.69 1.02
C ALA A 161 -7.76 -6.14 1.81
N GLY A 162 -8.71 -5.21 2.01
CA GLY A 162 -9.92 -5.47 2.77
C GLY A 162 -9.84 -5.27 4.28
N ALA A 163 -8.65 -5.05 4.86
CA ALA A 163 -8.53 -4.66 6.26
C ALA A 163 -9.27 -3.35 6.54
N ASP A 164 -9.76 -3.23 7.76
CA ASP A 164 -10.59 -2.09 8.20
C ASP A 164 -9.97 -1.42 9.43
N TYR A 165 -9.96 -0.09 9.40
CA TYR A 165 -9.58 0.73 10.54
C TYR A 165 -10.69 1.74 10.83
N LYS A 166 -11.48 1.47 11.87
CA LYS A 166 -12.57 2.35 12.31
C LYS A 166 -13.58 2.67 11.19
N GLY A 167 -13.92 1.67 10.38
CA GLY A 167 -14.88 1.80 9.28
C GLY A 167 -14.30 2.33 7.97
N LYS A 168 -12.96 2.49 7.86
CA LYS A 168 -12.27 2.88 6.63
C LYS A 168 -11.36 1.73 6.16
N LYS A 169 -11.34 1.47 4.87
CA LYS A 169 -10.47 0.43 4.30
C LYS A 169 -9.01 0.85 4.29
N ALA A 170 -8.11 -0.11 4.54
CA ALA A 170 -6.68 0.08 4.32
C ALA A 170 -6.43 0.56 2.88
N GLY A 171 -5.57 1.54 2.73
CA GLY A 171 -5.28 2.20 1.45
C GLY A 171 -6.22 3.36 1.09
N SER A 172 -7.17 3.73 1.99
CA SER A 172 -8.11 4.84 1.75
C SER A 172 -7.98 6.00 2.75
N MET A 173 -7.01 5.95 3.64
CA MET A 173 -6.90 6.90 4.75
C MET A 173 -5.82 7.97 4.56
N GLY A 174 -4.81 7.68 3.76
CA GLY A 174 -3.72 8.59 3.41
C GLY A 174 -3.96 9.41 2.14
N ASP A 175 -2.90 10.05 1.64
CA ASP A 175 -2.90 10.73 0.33
C ASP A 175 -2.90 9.71 -0.83
N ALA A 176 -2.32 8.54 -0.63
CA ALA A 176 -2.33 7.39 -1.55
C ALA A 176 -2.27 6.08 -0.76
N GLY A 177 -2.87 5.02 -1.31
CA GLY A 177 -2.75 3.66 -0.82
C GLY A 177 -2.18 2.73 -1.89
N CYS A 178 -1.24 1.87 -1.51
CA CYS A 178 -0.55 0.93 -2.39
C CYS A 178 -0.92 -0.49 -1.98
N ILE A 179 -1.52 -1.24 -2.89
CA ILE A 179 -2.02 -2.60 -2.66
C ILE A 179 -1.37 -3.54 -3.68
N SER A 180 -1.14 -4.77 -3.26
CA SER A 180 -0.52 -5.80 -4.10
C SER A 180 -1.29 -7.11 -4.05
#